data_465345260f7a8ebb3143fea2f8f4a0ff
#
_entry.id   465345260f7a8ebb3143fea2f8f4a0ff
#
_cell.length_a   1.000
_cell.length_b   1.000
_cell.length_c   1.000
_cell.angle_alpha   90.00
_cell.angle_beta   90.00
_cell.angle_gamma   90.00
#
_symmetry.space_group_name_H-M   'P 1'
#
loop_
_entity.id
_entity.type
_entity.pdbx_description
1 polymer ?
#
loop_
_entity_poly.entity_id
_entity_poly.type
_entity_poly.pdbx_seq_one_letter_code
_entity_poly.pdbx_strand_id
1 'polypeptide(L)'
;QLFPDWYLAQHRQTTLQGKDAETLSKAFDSIVKRCLTAPTVHVHRDFMPRNLMIPAHPGTTPAQQLGVLDFQDAVHGPITYDVASLMRDAFLTWEEDFVIDITIRYWEKARKAGLMDFEDWHSDFGAFYRAVEWMGLQRHLKVAGIFARLTLRDGKPKYLADAPRFIHYIRNTTHRYRELGPFLKLIDQIEGFEAASGYAFGRV
;
A
#
# COMPACT_ATOMS: atom_id res chain seq x y z
N GLN A 1 -7.14 -8.25 -14.29
CA GLN A 1 -6.61 -7.76 -13.00
C GLN A 1 -5.28 -7.04 -13.23
N LEU A 2 -5.03 -5.89 -12.54
CA LEU A 2 -3.87 -5.05 -12.85
C LEU A 2 -2.53 -5.74 -12.57
N PHE A 3 -2.32 -6.28 -11.38
CA PHE A 3 -1.05 -6.91 -11.00
C PHE A 3 -0.78 -8.20 -11.78
N PRO A 4 -1.68 -9.20 -11.82
CA PRO A 4 -1.44 -10.42 -12.58
C PRO A 4 -1.26 -10.17 -14.07
N ASP A 5 -2.14 -9.38 -14.69
CA ASP A 5 -2.17 -9.26 -16.16
C ASP A 5 -1.04 -8.37 -16.70
N TRP A 6 -0.74 -7.27 -15.99
CA TRP A 6 0.23 -6.30 -16.46
C TRP A 6 1.61 -6.44 -15.83
N TYR A 7 1.69 -6.57 -14.50
CA TYR A 7 2.98 -6.69 -13.85
C TYR A 7 3.58 -8.09 -14.06
N LEU A 8 2.84 -9.14 -13.74
CA LEU A 8 3.36 -10.50 -13.87
C LEU A 8 3.43 -10.95 -15.33
N ALA A 9 2.32 -10.98 -16.05
CA ALA A 9 2.27 -11.56 -17.38
C ALA A 9 3.01 -10.71 -18.42
N GLN A 10 2.79 -9.39 -18.45
CA GLN A 10 3.35 -8.55 -19.51
C GLN A 10 4.76 -8.04 -19.17
N HIS A 11 5.00 -7.57 -17.93
CA HIS A 11 6.30 -7.01 -17.56
C HIS A 11 7.31 -8.09 -17.17
N ARG A 12 6.92 -9.00 -16.27
CA ARG A 12 7.81 -10.09 -15.81
C ARG A 12 7.79 -11.33 -16.71
N GLN A 13 6.91 -11.34 -17.71
CA GLN A 13 6.72 -12.46 -18.64
C GLN A 13 6.48 -13.80 -17.90
N THR A 14 5.80 -13.74 -16.77
CA THR A 14 5.55 -14.88 -15.89
C THR A 14 4.06 -15.19 -15.86
N THR A 15 3.72 -16.41 -16.25
CA THR A 15 2.35 -16.94 -16.14
C THR A 15 2.33 -17.96 -15.01
N LEU A 16 1.59 -17.65 -13.94
CA LEU A 16 1.46 -18.54 -12.79
C LEU A 16 0.49 -19.68 -13.07
N GLN A 17 0.85 -20.89 -12.64
CA GLN A 17 0.01 -22.10 -12.78
C GLN A 17 0.03 -22.92 -11.49
N GLY A 18 -0.95 -23.80 -11.31
CA GLY A 18 -1.02 -24.73 -10.19
C GLY A 18 -0.90 -24.02 -8.83
N LYS A 19 0.01 -24.49 -8.00
CA LYS A 19 0.21 -24.00 -6.64
C LYS A 19 0.56 -22.50 -6.54
N ASP A 20 1.28 -21.96 -7.50
CA ASP A 20 1.68 -20.53 -7.49
C ASP A 20 0.48 -19.64 -7.80
N ALA A 21 -0.38 -20.03 -8.75
CA ALA A 21 -1.62 -19.34 -9.03
C ALA A 21 -2.58 -19.39 -7.82
N GLU A 22 -2.69 -20.53 -7.13
CA GLU A 22 -3.47 -20.65 -5.91
C GLU A 22 -2.92 -19.78 -4.78
N THR A 23 -1.59 -19.70 -4.63
CA THR A 23 -0.93 -18.86 -3.63
C THR A 23 -1.26 -17.39 -3.85
N LEU A 24 -1.18 -16.91 -5.10
CA LEU A 24 -1.56 -15.55 -5.45
C LEU A 24 -3.05 -15.28 -5.16
N SER A 25 -3.94 -16.20 -5.57
CA SER A 25 -5.37 -16.05 -5.31
C SER A 25 -5.68 -15.97 -3.82
N LYS A 26 -5.15 -16.88 -3.02
CA LYS A 26 -5.33 -16.89 -1.54
C LYS A 26 -4.82 -15.61 -0.89
N ALA A 27 -3.67 -15.09 -1.35
CA ALA A 27 -3.14 -13.83 -0.86
C ALA A 27 -4.08 -12.66 -1.20
N PHE A 28 -4.57 -12.60 -2.43
CA PHE A 28 -5.51 -11.55 -2.85
C PHE A 28 -6.83 -11.62 -2.09
N ASP A 29 -7.39 -12.80 -1.92
CA ASP A 29 -8.63 -13.00 -1.15
C ASP A 29 -8.45 -12.52 0.30
N SER A 30 -7.32 -12.83 0.92
CA SER A 30 -6.98 -12.39 2.28
C SER A 30 -6.83 -10.88 2.36
N ILE A 31 -6.13 -10.26 1.40
CA ILE A 31 -5.93 -8.81 1.34
C ILE A 31 -7.28 -8.10 1.14
N VAL A 32 -8.07 -8.54 0.17
CA VAL A 32 -9.39 -7.95 -0.12
C VAL A 32 -10.31 -8.08 1.08
N LYS A 33 -10.39 -9.28 1.66
CA LYS A 33 -11.20 -9.50 2.87
C LYS A 33 -10.81 -8.55 3.99
N ARG A 34 -9.51 -8.43 4.30
CA ARG A 34 -9.03 -7.53 5.36
C ARG A 34 -9.32 -6.06 5.06
N CYS A 35 -9.11 -5.61 3.84
CA CYS A 35 -9.38 -4.24 3.45
C CYS A 35 -10.87 -3.87 3.50
N LEU A 36 -11.76 -4.80 3.17
CA LEU A 36 -13.20 -4.57 3.12
C LEU A 36 -13.91 -4.68 4.48
N THR A 37 -13.26 -5.27 5.49
CA THR A 37 -13.86 -5.35 6.85
C THR A 37 -13.72 -4.04 7.64
N ALA A 38 -12.82 -3.13 7.23
CA ALA A 38 -12.61 -1.86 7.91
C ALA A 38 -13.86 -0.96 7.85
N PRO A 39 -14.11 -0.12 8.89
CA PRO A 39 -15.13 0.90 8.84
C PRO A 39 -14.99 1.78 7.61
N THR A 40 -16.13 2.26 7.08
CA THR A 40 -16.16 3.06 5.86
C THR A 40 -16.44 4.52 6.15
N VAL A 41 -15.75 5.40 5.43
CA VAL A 41 -15.88 6.85 5.48
C VAL A 41 -15.85 7.41 4.04
N HIS A 42 -15.98 8.72 3.89
CA HIS A 42 -15.65 9.34 2.60
C HIS A 42 -14.13 9.25 2.36
N VAL A 43 -13.73 8.64 1.26
CA VAL A 43 -12.34 8.47 0.85
C VAL A 43 -12.12 9.19 -0.46
N HIS A 44 -11.02 9.94 -0.52
CA HIS A 44 -10.57 10.67 -1.70
C HIS A 44 -10.02 9.74 -2.80
N ARG A 45 -9.45 8.59 -2.42
CA ARG A 45 -8.77 7.57 -3.24
C ARG A 45 -7.37 7.96 -3.73
N ASP A 46 -7.15 9.21 -4.10
CA ASP A 46 -5.85 9.71 -4.55
C ASP A 46 -5.34 10.86 -3.66
N PHE A 47 -5.52 10.66 -2.32
CA PHE A 47 -5.01 11.56 -1.29
C PHE A 47 -3.49 11.39 -1.17
N MET A 48 -2.76 12.15 -1.96
CA MET A 48 -1.30 12.07 -2.08
C MET A 48 -0.69 13.47 -2.24
N PRO A 49 0.61 13.66 -1.96
CA PRO A 49 1.23 15.00 -1.93
C PRO A 49 1.01 15.83 -3.18
N ARG A 50 1.00 15.22 -4.37
CA ARG A 50 0.79 15.94 -5.64
C ARG A 50 -0.62 16.52 -5.81
N ASN A 51 -1.60 16.03 -5.06
CA ASN A 51 -2.97 16.52 -5.05
C ASN A 51 -3.26 17.46 -3.87
N LEU A 52 -2.22 17.85 -3.14
CA LEU A 52 -2.30 18.78 -2.01
C LEU A 52 -1.63 20.09 -2.36
N MET A 53 -2.34 21.20 -2.12
CA MET A 53 -1.87 22.55 -2.41
C MET A 53 -1.66 23.34 -1.13
N ILE A 54 -0.47 23.90 -0.97
CA ILE A 54 -0.14 24.81 0.12
C ILE A 54 -0.33 26.23 -0.40
N PRO A 55 -1.12 27.08 0.27
CA PRO A 55 -1.30 28.49 -0.13
C PRO A 55 0.02 29.26 -0.04
N ALA A 56 0.22 30.18 -0.99
CA ALA A 56 1.45 30.97 -1.07
C ALA A 56 1.62 31.98 0.08
N HIS A 57 0.52 32.31 0.80
CA HIS A 57 0.56 33.30 1.88
C HIS A 57 0.17 32.65 3.23
N PRO A 58 1.08 32.63 4.24
CA PRO A 58 0.75 32.24 5.59
C PRO A 58 -0.16 33.30 6.25
N GLY A 59 -1.18 32.88 6.97
CA GLY A 59 -2.08 33.79 7.69
C GLY A 59 -3.52 33.30 7.79
N THR A 60 -3.84 32.24 7.11
CA THR A 60 -5.13 31.57 7.18
C THR A 60 -5.18 30.54 8.30
N THR A 61 -6.37 30.21 8.79
CA THR A 61 -6.54 29.15 9.81
C THR A 61 -6.00 27.81 9.28
N PRO A 62 -5.57 26.88 10.15
CA PRO A 62 -5.07 25.57 9.72
C PRO A 62 -6.01 24.82 8.77
N ALA A 63 -7.33 25.00 8.91
CA ALA A 63 -8.34 24.39 8.04
C ALA A 63 -8.37 25.03 6.63
N GLN A 64 -7.82 26.21 6.45
CA GLN A 64 -7.77 26.96 5.20
C GLN A 64 -6.39 26.87 4.51
N GLN A 65 -5.44 26.14 5.12
CA GLN A 65 -4.04 26.10 4.65
C GLN A 65 -3.77 24.97 3.65
N LEU A 66 -4.70 24.05 3.43
CA LEU A 66 -4.50 22.92 2.53
C LEU A 66 -5.62 22.84 1.50
N GLY A 67 -5.29 23.08 0.23
CA GLY A 67 -6.17 22.77 -0.89
C GLY A 67 -6.06 21.29 -1.26
N VAL A 68 -7.19 20.64 -1.53
CA VAL A 68 -7.25 19.24 -1.98
C VAL A 68 -7.83 19.21 -3.37
N LEU A 69 -7.09 18.63 -4.32
CA LEU A 69 -7.45 18.52 -5.73
C LEU A 69 -7.79 17.07 -6.09
N ASP A 70 -8.44 16.86 -7.22
CA ASP A 70 -8.66 15.54 -7.82
C ASP A 70 -9.63 14.66 -7.01
N PHE A 71 -10.66 15.28 -6.43
CA PHE A 71 -11.63 14.62 -5.53
C PHE A 71 -12.87 14.05 -6.24
N GLN A 72 -12.98 14.20 -7.55
CA GLN A 72 -14.17 13.77 -8.33
C GLN A 72 -14.40 12.25 -8.31
N ASP A 73 -13.36 11.47 -8.01
CA ASP A 73 -13.43 10.02 -7.87
C ASP A 73 -13.60 9.55 -6.41
N ALA A 74 -13.94 10.49 -5.51
CA ALA A 74 -14.19 10.16 -4.11
C ALA A 74 -15.38 9.19 -3.95
N VAL A 75 -15.26 8.29 -3.00
CA VAL A 75 -16.26 7.24 -2.72
C VAL A 75 -16.43 7.03 -1.23
N HIS A 76 -17.44 6.26 -0.82
CA HIS A 76 -17.54 5.71 0.51
C HIS A 76 -16.72 4.42 0.56
N GLY A 77 -15.66 4.38 1.37
CA GLY A 77 -14.68 3.29 1.38
C GLY A 77 -13.92 3.16 2.70
N PRO A 78 -12.99 2.19 2.80
CA PRO A 78 -12.28 1.89 4.04
C PRO A 78 -11.51 3.10 4.60
N ILE A 79 -11.67 3.37 5.90
CA ILE A 79 -11.02 4.50 6.60
C ILE A 79 -9.49 4.48 6.50
N THR A 80 -8.90 3.32 6.24
CA THR A 80 -7.46 3.14 6.07
C THR A 80 -6.94 3.59 4.71
N TYR A 81 -7.82 3.84 3.71
CA TYR A 81 -7.40 4.02 2.32
C TYR A 81 -6.58 5.29 2.11
N ASP A 82 -7.05 6.45 2.56
CA ASP A 82 -6.38 7.72 2.29
C ASP A 82 -5.11 7.90 3.12
N VAL A 83 -5.10 7.42 4.37
CA VAL A 83 -3.87 7.42 5.18
C VAL A 83 -2.81 6.50 4.56
N ALA A 84 -3.20 5.34 4.04
CA ALA A 84 -2.28 4.47 3.30
C ALA A 84 -1.83 5.10 1.98
N SER A 85 -2.71 5.84 1.28
CA SER A 85 -2.38 6.56 0.06
C SER A 85 -1.31 7.63 0.28
N LEU A 86 -1.41 8.37 1.38
CA LEU A 86 -0.48 9.44 1.74
C LEU A 86 0.85 8.89 2.27
N MET A 87 0.81 7.93 3.18
CA MET A 87 1.98 7.41 3.88
C MET A 87 2.76 6.36 3.08
N ARG A 88 2.11 5.70 2.13
CA ARG A 88 2.72 4.73 1.20
C ARG A 88 2.54 5.22 -0.24
N ASP A 89 3.01 6.45 -0.48
CA ASP A 89 2.84 7.15 -1.76
C ASP A 89 3.52 6.42 -2.92
N ALA A 90 2.99 6.62 -4.12
CA ALA A 90 3.51 5.99 -5.33
C ALA A 90 4.80 6.64 -5.86
N PHE A 91 5.08 7.88 -5.45
CA PHE A 91 6.17 8.69 -6.00
C PHE A 91 7.20 9.15 -4.96
N LEU A 92 6.82 9.14 -3.68
CA LEU A 92 7.66 9.54 -2.56
C LEU A 92 7.83 8.38 -1.58
N THR A 93 8.99 8.32 -0.95
CA THR A 93 9.28 7.44 0.18
C THR A 93 9.46 8.30 1.42
N TRP A 94 8.70 7.98 2.45
CA TRP A 94 8.82 8.61 3.76
C TRP A 94 9.65 7.73 4.68
N GLU A 95 10.39 8.35 5.60
CA GLU A 95 11.04 7.63 6.69
C GLU A 95 9.98 6.96 7.58
N GLU A 96 10.28 5.77 8.08
CA GLU A 96 9.28 4.95 8.81
C GLU A 96 8.79 5.65 10.09
N ASP A 97 9.67 6.34 10.80
CA ASP A 97 9.31 7.11 12.00
C ASP A 97 8.28 8.19 11.69
N PHE A 98 8.43 8.86 10.55
CA PHE A 98 7.46 9.86 10.08
C PHE A 98 6.12 9.21 9.72
N VAL A 99 6.15 8.07 9.04
CA VAL A 99 4.93 7.30 8.71
C VAL A 99 4.17 6.92 9.98
N ILE A 100 4.89 6.41 10.98
CA ILE A 100 4.31 6.01 12.27
C ILE A 100 3.71 7.23 12.98
N ASP A 101 4.45 8.34 13.11
CA ASP A 101 3.98 9.57 13.78
C ASP A 101 2.69 10.10 13.15
N ILE A 102 2.66 10.26 11.83
CA ILE A 102 1.47 10.76 11.13
C ILE A 102 0.29 9.79 11.25
N THR A 103 0.56 8.48 11.20
CA THR A 103 -0.50 7.47 11.34
C THR A 103 -1.07 7.45 12.75
N ILE A 104 -0.24 7.64 13.79
CA ILE A 104 -0.68 7.81 15.19
C ILE A 104 -1.57 9.05 15.32
N ARG A 105 -1.16 10.20 14.79
CA ARG A 105 -1.95 11.44 14.83
C ARG A 105 -3.29 11.30 14.12
N TYR A 106 -3.31 10.60 13.00
CA TYR A 106 -4.55 10.27 12.31
C TYR A 106 -5.46 9.39 13.18
N TRP A 107 -4.91 8.30 13.73
CA TRP A 107 -5.62 7.39 14.60
C TRP A 107 -6.21 8.07 15.83
N GLU A 108 -5.44 8.93 16.51
CA GLU A 108 -5.92 9.70 17.66
C GLU A 108 -7.08 10.62 17.32
N LYS A 109 -7.00 11.33 16.18
CA LYS A 109 -8.07 12.21 15.71
C LYS A 109 -9.32 11.41 15.35
N ALA A 110 -9.16 10.32 14.62
CA ALA A 110 -10.27 9.45 14.24
C ALA A 110 -10.91 8.77 15.45
N ARG A 111 -10.12 8.38 16.46
CA ARG A 111 -10.61 7.86 17.74
C ARG A 111 -11.46 8.92 18.51
N LYS A 112 -10.97 10.15 18.58
CA LYS A 112 -11.72 11.26 19.20
C LYS A 112 -13.03 11.58 18.47
N ALA A 113 -13.06 11.31 17.17
CA ALA A 113 -14.27 11.47 16.34
C ALA A 113 -15.22 10.27 16.37
N GLY A 114 -14.92 9.21 17.16
CA GLY A 114 -15.75 8.00 17.27
C GLY A 114 -15.67 7.09 16.05
N LEU A 115 -14.61 7.19 15.24
CA LEU A 115 -14.45 6.42 13.99
C LEU A 115 -13.61 5.15 14.16
N MET A 116 -13.13 4.86 15.38
CA MET A 116 -12.27 3.71 15.70
C MET A 116 -12.99 2.63 16.54
N ASP A 117 -14.32 2.62 16.50
CA ASP A 117 -15.12 1.60 17.18
C ASP A 117 -15.27 0.37 16.28
N PHE A 118 -14.15 -0.34 16.11
CA PHE A 118 -14.06 -1.54 15.28
C PHE A 118 -12.91 -2.43 15.79
N GLU A 119 -13.18 -3.71 16.07
CA GLU A 119 -12.23 -4.63 16.67
C GLU A 119 -11.53 -3.96 17.89
N ASP A 120 -10.20 -4.07 18.02
CA ASP A 120 -9.42 -3.45 19.08
C ASP A 120 -8.88 -2.06 18.72
N TRP A 121 -9.33 -1.45 17.61
CA TRP A 121 -8.74 -0.20 17.10
C TRP A 121 -8.90 1.00 18.03
N HIS A 122 -9.91 0.98 18.88
CA HIS A 122 -10.09 2.06 19.87
C HIS A 122 -8.95 2.11 20.89
N SER A 123 -8.41 0.97 21.28
CA SER A 123 -7.39 0.81 22.35
C SER A 123 -6.02 0.38 21.83
N ASP A 124 -5.94 -0.23 20.65
CA ASP A 124 -4.72 -0.78 20.07
C ASP A 124 -4.38 -0.12 18.73
N PHE A 125 -3.41 0.79 18.77
CA PHE A 125 -2.86 1.40 17.56
C PHE A 125 -2.24 0.35 16.62
N GLY A 126 -1.60 -0.70 17.16
CA GLY A 126 -0.97 -1.74 16.36
C GLY A 126 -1.97 -2.49 15.48
N ALA A 127 -3.19 -2.76 16.00
CA ALA A 127 -4.27 -3.37 15.24
C ALA A 127 -4.74 -2.47 14.08
N PHE A 128 -4.87 -1.16 14.32
CA PHE A 128 -5.17 -0.17 13.28
C PHE A 128 -4.03 -0.05 12.26
N TYR A 129 -2.78 0.08 12.73
CA TYR A 129 -1.60 0.21 11.87
C TYR A 129 -1.44 -0.99 10.93
N ARG A 130 -1.67 -2.20 11.44
CA ARG A 130 -1.73 -3.41 10.62
C ARG A 130 -2.72 -3.28 9.46
N ALA A 131 -3.92 -2.74 9.70
CA ALA A 131 -4.92 -2.55 8.65
C ALA A 131 -4.47 -1.50 7.62
N VAL A 132 -3.76 -0.44 8.05
CA VAL A 132 -3.14 0.56 7.15
C VAL A 132 -2.07 -0.09 6.28
N GLU A 133 -1.21 -0.95 6.83
CA GLU A 133 -0.19 -1.65 6.06
C GLU A 133 -0.79 -2.63 5.02
N TRP A 134 -1.85 -3.34 5.37
CA TRP A 134 -2.54 -4.21 4.42
C TRP A 134 -3.23 -3.43 3.30
N MET A 135 -3.78 -2.27 3.60
CA MET A 135 -4.30 -1.34 2.58
C MET A 135 -3.15 -0.81 1.71
N GLY A 136 -2.00 -0.47 2.29
CA GLY A 136 -0.78 -0.10 1.56
C GLY A 136 -0.33 -1.20 0.61
N LEU A 137 -0.34 -2.46 1.06
CA LEU A 137 -0.01 -3.62 0.22
C LEU A 137 -0.96 -3.75 -0.97
N GLN A 138 -2.28 -3.63 -0.75
CA GLN A 138 -3.27 -3.62 -1.83
C GLN A 138 -2.97 -2.53 -2.86
N ARG A 139 -2.67 -1.31 -2.38
CA ARG A 139 -2.34 -0.17 -3.25
C ARG A 139 -1.05 -0.40 -4.03
N HIS A 140 0.01 -0.91 -3.40
CA HIS A 140 1.29 -1.17 -4.09
C HIS A 140 1.13 -2.22 -5.19
N LEU A 141 0.37 -3.29 -4.96
CA LEU A 141 0.04 -4.27 -5.99
C LEU A 141 -0.74 -3.63 -7.14
N LYS A 142 -1.75 -2.80 -6.84
CA LYS A 142 -2.51 -2.05 -7.83
C LYS A 142 -1.60 -1.13 -8.66
N VAL A 143 -0.75 -0.33 -7.99
CA VAL A 143 0.12 0.66 -8.64
C VAL A 143 1.19 -0.02 -9.48
N ALA A 144 1.80 -1.12 -9.03
CA ALA A 144 2.74 -1.89 -9.84
C ALA A 144 2.12 -2.34 -11.17
N GLY A 145 0.88 -2.83 -11.14
CA GLY A 145 0.14 -3.17 -12.35
C GLY A 145 -0.22 -1.97 -13.23
N ILE A 146 -0.59 -0.82 -12.61
CA ILE A 146 -0.86 0.43 -13.35
C ILE A 146 0.42 0.90 -14.05
N PHE A 147 1.54 0.92 -13.38
CA PHE A 147 2.80 1.42 -13.91
C PHE A 147 3.34 0.52 -15.03
N ALA A 148 3.19 -0.79 -14.89
CA ALA A 148 3.46 -1.72 -15.99
C ALA A 148 2.58 -1.41 -17.21
N ARG A 149 1.27 -1.22 -17.02
CA ARG A 149 0.34 -0.87 -18.10
C ARG A 149 0.68 0.47 -18.76
N LEU A 150 0.95 1.53 -17.97
CA LEU A 150 1.31 2.84 -18.49
C LEU A 150 2.59 2.80 -19.33
N THR A 151 3.54 1.97 -18.94
CA THR A 151 4.79 1.81 -19.69
C THR A 151 4.58 1.00 -20.96
N LEU A 152 3.98 -0.19 -20.85
CA LEU A 152 3.93 -1.15 -21.96
C LEU A 152 2.84 -0.82 -22.98
N ARG A 153 1.69 -0.31 -22.53
CA ARG A 153 0.58 0.05 -23.40
C ARG A 153 0.64 1.51 -23.87
N ASP A 154 0.93 2.42 -22.93
CA ASP A 154 0.80 3.86 -23.18
C ASP A 154 2.14 4.54 -23.49
N GLY A 155 3.24 3.76 -23.61
CA GLY A 155 4.56 4.26 -24.04
C GLY A 155 5.23 5.23 -23.05
N LYS A 156 4.96 5.11 -21.74
CA LYS A 156 5.51 5.98 -20.69
C LYS A 156 6.56 5.27 -19.84
N PRO A 157 7.80 5.07 -20.33
CA PRO A 157 8.80 4.18 -19.72
C PRO A 157 9.24 4.58 -18.31
N LYS A 158 9.15 5.85 -17.96
CA LYS A 158 9.55 6.38 -16.65
C LYS A 158 8.82 5.73 -15.46
N TYR A 159 7.60 5.21 -15.67
CA TYR A 159 6.83 4.61 -14.58
C TYR A 159 7.41 3.28 -14.10
N LEU A 160 7.96 2.46 -14.97
CA LEU A 160 8.59 1.19 -14.57
C LEU A 160 9.94 1.39 -13.83
N ALA A 161 10.57 2.55 -13.94
CA ALA A 161 11.76 2.87 -13.14
C ALA A 161 11.45 2.87 -11.63
N ASP A 162 10.20 3.11 -11.24
CA ASP A 162 9.75 3.06 -9.85
C ASP A 162 9.33 1.64 -9.37
N ALA A 163 9.30 0.64 -10.26
CA ALA A 163 8.89 -0.71 -9.92
C ALA A 163 9.69 -1.33 -8.75
N PRO A 164 11.04 -1.17 -8.65
CA PRO A 164 11.81 -1.72 -7.53
C PRO A 164 11.32 -1.21 -6.17
N ARG A 165 10.85 0.04 -6.07
CA ARG A 165 10.29 0.63 -4.84
C ARG A 165 9.02 -0.10 -4.40
N PHE A 166 8.10 -0.37 -5.33
CA PHE A 166 6.86 -1.09 -4.99
C PHE A 166 7.15 -2.52 -4.56
N ILE A 167 8.08 -3.19 -5.22
CA ILE A 167 8.48 -4.54 -4.84
C ILE A 167 9.10 -4.54 -3.44
N HIS A 168 9.93 -3.54 -3.12
CA HIS A 168 10.47 -3.37 -1.78
C HIS A 168 9.34 -3.20 -0.73
N TYR A 169 8.36 -2.35 -0.97
CA TYR A 169 7.21 -2.18 -0.06
C TYR A 169 6.37 -3.45 0.06
N ILE A 170 6.07 -4.13 -1.04
CA ILE A 170 5.34 -5.41 -1.03
C ILE A 170 6.10 -6.43 -0.18
N ARG A 171 7.40 -6.57 -0.38
CA ARG A 171 8.25 -7.49 0.39
C ARG A 171 8.29 -7.13 1.88
N ASN A 172 8.47 -5.86 2.23
CA ASN A 172 8.51 -5.42 3.62
C ASN A 172 7.21 -5.72 4.36
N THR A 173 6.07 -5.42 3.74
CA THR A 173 4.78 -5.71 4.35
C THR A 173 4.53 -7.21 4.45
N THR A 174 4.78 -7.97 3.38
CA THR A 174 4.57 -9.43 3.41
C THR A 174 5.50 -10.16 4.36
N HIS A 175 6.70 -9.65 4.61
CA HIS A 175 7.64 -10.20 5.59
C HIS A 175 7.17 -10.03 7.05
N ARG A 176 6.47 -8.92 7.35
CA ARG A 176 5.97 -8.65 8.71
C ARG A 176 4.83 -9.58 9.13
N TYR A 177 4.07 -10.11 8.18
CA TYR A 177 2.86 -10.90 8.47
C TYR A 177 3.02 -12.34 8.04
N ARG A 178 3.06 -13.24 9.03
CA ARG A 178 3.29 -14.69 8.82
C ARG A 178 2.33 -15.30 7.80
N GLU A 179 1.07 -14.87 7.79
CA GLU A 179 0.04 -15.35 6.86
C GLU A 179 0.33 -14.99 5.40
N LEU A 180 1.14 -13.97 5.15
CA LEU A 180 1.60 -13.56 3.82
C LEU A 180 2.93 -14.21 3.40
N GLY A 181 3.53 -15.04 4.26
CA GLY A 181 4.81 -15.71 3.98
C GLY A 181 4.84 -16.53 2.69
N PRO A 182 3.82 -17.32 2.34
CA PRO A 182 3.78 -18.00 1.05
C PRO A 182 3.78 -17.04 -0.13
N PHE A 183 3.09 -15.90 -0.01
CA PHE A 183 3.06 -14.86 -1.04
C PHE A 183 4.41 -14.14 -1.15
N LEU A 184 5.08 -13.86 -0.04
CA LEU A 184 6.45 -13.33 -0.06
C LEU A 184 7.40 -14.23 -0.86
N LYS A 185 7.38 -15.54 -0.59
CA LYS A 185 8.22 -16.51 -1.31
C LYS A 185 7.93 -16.50 -2.82
N LEU A 186 6.67 -16.38 -3.19
CA LEU A 186 6.27 -16.29 -4.59
C LEU A 186 6.81 -15.01 -5.23
N ILE A 187 6.71 -13.85 -4.56
CA ILE A 187 7.27 -12.58 -5.04
C ILE A 187 8.80 -12.69 -5.17
N ASP A 188 9.48 -13.24 -4.17
CA ASP A 188 10.94 -13.40 -4.19
C ASP A 188 11.39 -14.28 -5.38
N GLN A 189 10.67 -15.36 -5.63
CA GLN A 189 10.93 -16.24 -6.78
C GLN A 189 10.74 -15.49 -8.13
N ILE A 190 9.67 -14.71 -8.28
CA ILE A 190 9.37 -13.95 -9.50
C ILE A 190 10.41 -12.86 -9.74
N GLU A 191 10.85 -12.20 -8.68
CA GLU A 191 11.81 -11.08 -8.73
C GLU A 191 13.27 -11.55 -8.76
N GLY A 192 13.54 -12.84 -8.55
CA GLY A 192 14.89 -13.40 -8.51
C GLY A 192 15.66 -13.05 -7.24
N PHE A 193 14.97 -12.77 -6.13
CA PHE A 193 15.63 -12.63 -4.83
C PHE A 193 15.97 -14.01 -4.27
N GLU A 194 17.24 -14.22 -3.94
CA GLU A 194 17.63 -15.43 -3.23
C GLU A 194 17.01 -15.44 -1.82
N ALA A 195 16.41 -16.56 -1.45
CA ALA A 195 16.03 -16.79 -0.06
C ALA A 195 17.29 -16.69 0.79
N ALA A 196 17.29 -15.84 1.82
CA ALA A 196 18.41 -15.80 2.76
C ALA A 196 18.61 -17.24 3.30
N SER A 197 19.66 -17.90 2.83
CA SER A 197 20.02 -19.23 3.31
C SER A 197 20.42 -19.07 4.78
N GLY A 198 19.63 -19.65 5.69
CA GLY A 198 19.85 -19.59 7.14
C GLY A 198 21.13 -20.29 7.64
N TYR A 199 22.17 -20.38 6.82
CA TYR A 199 23.45 -21.04 7.11
C TYR A 199 24.67 -20.10 7.04
N ALA A 200 24.49 -18.82 7.36
CA ALA A 200 25.64 -17.90 7.50
C ALA A 200 26.10 -17.75 8.97
N PHE A 201 25.66 -18.58 9.89
CA PHE A 201 26.22 -18.64 11.25
C PHE A 201 27.19 -19.82 11.37
N GLY A 202 28.50 -19.51 11.34
CA GLY A 202 29.56 -20.42 11.77
C GLY A 202 30.53 -20.86 10.68
N ARG A 203 31.35 -19.93 10.18
CA ARG A 203 32.74 -20.25 9.81
C ARG A 203 33.64 -19.14 10.37
N VAL A 204 34.22 -19.45 11.53
CA VAL A 204 35.45 -18.87 12.02
C VAL A 204 36.59 -19.49 11.19
#